data_f4094ec6995094e3e4b28266184c16cb
#
_entry.id   f4094ec6995094e3e4b28266184c16cb
#
_cell.length_a   1.000
_cell.length_b   1.000
_cell.length_c   1.000
_cell.angle_alpha   90.00
_cell.angle_beta   90.00
_cell.angle_gamma   90.00
#
_symmetry.space_group_name_H-M   'P 1'
#
loop_
_entity.id
_entity.type
_entity.pdbx_description
1 polymer ?
#
loop_
_entity_poly.entity_id
_entity_poly.type
_entity_poly.pdbx_seq_one_letter_code
_entity_poly.pdbx_strand_id
1 'polypeptide(L)'
;MAEPPLLSIEPNAGDYDYVDPDKDRQRGAEESLRRERLREVESAILSTPAGREWLWGILSGLHVFEQRIAMSTSEYENGFWAGEREGGLRLLRRFTKVSPEHFSRMFVENDRENDQ
;
A
#
# COMPACT_ATOMS: atom_id res chain seq x y z
N MET A 1 -40.63 12.19 -31.90
CA MET A 1 -39.74 12.02 -32.51
C MET A 1 -38.33 12.36 -32.20
N ALA A 2 -37.97 13.43 -31.65
CA ALA A 2 -36.60 13.73 -31.37
C ALA A 2 -36.01 12.97 -30.21
N GLU A 3 -36.88 12.39 -29.46
CA GLU A 3 -36.43 11.67 -28.28
C GLU A 3 -35.52 10.52 -28.53
N PRO A 4 -35.64 9.82 -29.64
CA PRO A 4 -34.78 8.68 -29.85
C PRO A 4 -33.30 8.93 -29.64
N PRO A 5 -32.76 10.03 -30.12
CA PRO A 5 -31.34 10.29 -29.88
C PRO A 5 -30.99 10.36 -28.40
N LEU A 6 -31.89 10.90 -27.62
CA LEU A 6 -31.65 10.98 -26.19
C LEU A 6 -31.63 9.59 -25.56
N LEU A 7 -32.49 8.73 -26.05
CA LEU A 7 -32.55 7.38 -25.54
C LEU A 7 -31.27 6.62 -25.83
N SER A 8 -30.63 6.92 -26.94
CA SER A 8 -29.40 6.25 -27.28
C SER A 8 -28.27 6.60 -26.30
N ILE A 9 -28.38 7.73 -25.66
CA ILE A 9 -27.39 8.13 -24.66
C ILE A 9 -27.66 7.48 -23.32
N GLU A 10 -28.93 7.44 -22.95
CA GLU A 10 -29.31 6.93 -21.66
C GLU A 10 -29.00 5.47 -21.41
N PRO A 11 -29.12 4.59 -22.38
CA PRO A 11 -28.71 3.20 -22.15
C PRO A 11 -27.26 3.07 -21.72
N ASN A 12 -26.38 3.91 -22.23
CA ASN A 12 -25.00 3.90 -21.81
C ASN A 12 -24.84 4.31 -20.34
N ALA A 13 -25.58 5.30 -19.94
CA ALA A 13 -25.57 5.71 -18.54
C ALA A 13 -26.12 4.60 -17.65
N GLY A 14 -27.16 3.93 -18.11
CA GLY A 14 -27.71 2.79 -17.40
C GLY A 14 -26.73 1.65 -17.27
N ASP A 15 -25.93 1.42 -18.30
CA ASP A 15 -24.91 0.37 -18.28
C ASP A 15 -23.85 0.66 -17.22
N TYR A 16 -23.48 1.90 -17.04
CA TYR A 16 -22.52 2.27 -16.00
C TYR A 16 -23.05 2.05 -14.60
N ASP A 17 -24.34 2.25 -14.42
CA ASP A 17 -24.96 2.13 -13.12
C ASP A 17 -25.38 0.70 -12.82
N TYR A 18 -25.48 -0.13 -13.86
CA TYR A 18 -25.93 -1.49 -13.66
C TYR A 18 -24.84 -2.36 -13.07
N VAL A 19 -25.12 -2.98 -11.94
CA VAL A 19 -24.24 -3.93 -11.31
C VAL A 19 -24.91 -5.29 -11.33
N ASP A 20 -24.27 -6.25 -12.00
CA ASP A 20 -24.72 -7.63 -12.02
C ASP A 20 -24.40 -8.26 -10.66
N PRO A 21 -25.39 -8.69 -9.88
CA PRO A 21 -25.12 -9.22 -8.54
C PRO A 21 -24.19 -10.44 -8.54
N ASP A 22 -24.25 -11.26 -9.57
CA ASP A 22 -23.39 -12.44 -9.62
C ASP A 22 -21.95 -12.07 -9.92
N LYS A 23 -21.74 -11.13 -10.84
CA LYS A 23 -20.39 -10.63 -11.15
C LYS A 23 -19.80 -9.87 -9.98
N ASP A 24 -20.65 -9.16 -9.26
CA ASP A 24 -20.21 -8.41 -8.08
C ASP A 24 -19.75 -9.36 -6.99
N ARG A 25 -20.48 -10.43 -6.77
CA ARG A 25 -20.08 -11.45 -5.80
C ARG A 25 -18.79 -12.14 -6.20
N GLN A 26 -18.60 -12.43 -7.49
CA GLN A 26 -17.37 -13.02 -7.97
C GLN A 26 -16.19 -12.10 -7.76
N ARG A 27 -16.35 -10.81 -8.05
CA ARG A 27 -15.31 -9.82 -7.83
C ARG A 27 -14.94 -9.71 -6.37
N GLY A 28 -15.94 -9.68 -5.50
CA GLY A 28 -15.72 -9.63 -4.06
C GLY A 28 -14.97 -10.85 -3.55
N ALA A 29 -15.31 -12.04 -4.05
CA ALA A 29 -14.63 -13.27 -3.68
C ALA A 29 -13.20 -13.26 -4.17
N GLU A 30 -12.96 -12.81 -5.41
CA GLU A 30 -11.62 -12.72 -5.98
C GLU A 30 -10.74 -11.73 -5.22
N GLU A 31 -11.29 -10.58 -4.85
CA GLU A 31 -10.58 -9.60 -4.05
C GLU A 31 -10.24 -10.11 -2.67
N SER A 32 -11.15 -10.85 -2.05
CA SER A 32 -10.91 -11.44 -0.75
C SER A 32 -9.78 -12.47 -0.81
N LEU A 33 -9.79 -13.32 -1.83
CA LEU A 33 -8.73 -14.31 -2.02
C LEU A 33 -7.38 -13.64 -2.27
N ARG A 34 -7.38 -12.54 -3.05
CA ARG A 34 -6.16 -11.79 -3.31
C ARG A 34 -5.61 -11.20 -2.03
N ARG A 35 -6.46 -10.62 -1.20
CA ARG A 35 -6.04 -10.04 0.07
C ARG A 35 -5.45 -11.10 1.00
N GLU A 36 -6.07 -12.27 1.05
CA GLU A 36 -5.56 -13.38 1.86
C GLU A 36 -4.18 -13.83 1.40
N ARG A 37 -4.00 -13.96 0.09
CA ARG A 37 -2.70 -14.34 -0.46
C ARG A 37 -1.62 -13.31 -0.16
N LEU A 38 -1.99 -12.02 -0.26
CA LEU A 38 -1.04 -10.97 0.05
C LEU A 38 -0.66 -10.96 1.52
N ARG A 39 -1.62 -11.21 2.40
CA ARG A 39 -1.33 -11.32 3.83
C ARG A 39 -0.39 -12.48 4.13
N GLU A 40 -0.58 -13.60 3.45
CA GLU A 40 0.31 -14.76 3.61
C GLU A 40 1.74 -14.41 3.21
N VAL A 41 1.90 -13.71 2.09
CA VAL A 41 3.21 -13.28 1.62
C VAL A 41 3.84 -12.30 2.62
N GLU A 42 3.07 -11.32 3.05
CA GLU A 42 3.55 -10.32 4.01
C GLU A 42 3.92 -10.97 5.34
N SER A 43 3.11 -11.91 5.80
CA SER A 43 3.40 -12.66 7.02
C SER A 43 4.68 -13.50 6.86
N ALA A 44 4.86 -14.11 5.72
CA ALA A 44 6.05 -14.88 5.43
C ALA A 44 7.31 -14.01 5.45
N ILE A 45 7.22 -12.81 4.89
CA ILE A 45 8.33 -11.85 4.92
C ILE A 45 8.71 -11.52 6.36
N LEU A 46 7.72 -11.22 7.19
CA LEU A 46 7.98 -10.83 8.58
C LEU A 46 8.42 -11.98 9.47
N SER A 47 8.16 -13.23 9.07
CA SER A 47 8.45 -14.39 9.90
C SER A 47 9.92 -14.80 9.91
N THR A 48 10.73 -14.27 8.99
CA THR A 48 12.15 -14.61 8.90
C THR A 48 13.00 -13.38 9.15
N PRO A 49 14.21 -13.56 9.74
CA PRO A 49 15.14 -12.44 9.91
C PRO A 49 15.52 -11.78 8.59
N ALA A 50 15.71 -12.57 7.54
CA ALA A 50 16.06 -12.04 6.22
C ALA A 50 14.93 -11.18 5.65
N GLY A 51 13.69 -11.62 5.82
CA GLY A 51 12.55 -10.85 5.35
C GLY A 51 12.40 -9.53 6.10
N ARG A 52 12.62 -9.56 7.41
CA ARG A 52 12.58 -8.36 8.23
C ARG A 52 13.69 -7.37 7.86
N GLU A 53 14.88 -7.89 7.59
CA GLU A 53 16.00 -7.07 7.15
C GLU A 53 15.70 -6.42 5.79
N TRP A 54 15.13 -7.20 4.88
CA TRP A 54 14.74 -6.70 3.57
C TRP A 54 13.73 -5.54 3.69
N LEU A 55 12.72 -5.74 4.51
CA LEU A 55 11.70 -4.70 4.73
C LEU A 55 12.31 -3.46 5.39
N TRP A 56 13.18 -3.66 6.37
CA TRP A 56 13.88 -2.55 7.03
C TRP A 56 14.65 -1.70 6.02
N GLY A 57 15.33 -2.37 5.09
CA GLY A 57 16.08 -1.67 4.04
C GLY A 57 15.18 -0.84 3.14
N ILE A 58 14.02 -1.37 2.78
CA ILE A 58 13.06 -0.63 1.95
C ILE A 58 12.52 0.58 2.68
N LEU A 59 12.10 0.39 3.93
CA LEU A 59 11.55 1.48 4.74
C LEU A 59 12.59 2.57 4.99
N SER A 60 13.84 2.17 5.24
CA SER A 60 14.94 3.11 5.41
C SER A 60 15.20 3.89 4.13
N GLY A 61 15.18 3.21 2.99
CA GLY A 61 15.38 3.84 1.70
C GLY A 61 14.25 4.81 1.33
N LEU A 62 13.08 4.63 1.92
CA LEU A 62 11.94 5.51 1.70
C LEU A 62 11.83 6.59 2.79
N HIS A 63 12.88 6.80 3.55
CA HIS A 63 12.99 7.88 4.54
C HIS A 63 12.01 7.78 5.72
N VAL A 64 11.49 6.59 6.00
CA VAL A 64 10.49 6.41 7.06
C VAL A 64 11.08 6.73 8.43
N PHE A 65 12.35 6.38 8.64
CA PHE A 65 13.00 6.54 9.93
C PHE A 65 13.84 7.81 10.02
N GLU A 66 13.87 8.61 8.97
CA GLU A 66 14.64 9.85 8.97
C GLU A 66 13.84 10.99 9.57
N GLN A 67 14.54 11.80 10.36
CA GLN A 67 14.01 13.09 10.79
C GLN A 67 14.70 14.14 9.96
N ARG A 68 13.92 14.86 9.16
CA ARG A 68 14.46 15.88 8.30
C ARG A 68 13.88 17.22 8.71
N ILE A 69 14.73 18.01 9.37
CA ILE A 69 14.32 19.32 9.86
C ILE A 69 14.55 20.38 8.80
N ALA A 70 15.71 20.33 8.14
CA ALA A 70 16.07 21.27 7.10
C ALA A 70 15.71 20.67 5.75
N MET A 71 14.90 21.38 5.00
CA MET A 71 14.52 20.98 3.66
C MET A 71 15.40 21.65 2.62
N SER A 72 15.45 21.09 1.43
CA SER A 72 16.11 21.71 0.30
C SER A 72 15.40 23.01 -0.08
N THR A 73 16.11 23.92 -0.74
CA THR A 73 15.49 25.11 -1.28
C THR A 73 14.61 24.79 -2.48
N SER A 74 14.78 23.61 -3.07
CA SER A 74 13.98 23.16 -4.21
C SER A 74 12.67 22.55 -3.75
N GLU A 75 11.57 23.11 -4.22
CA GLU A 75 10.25 22.55 -3.94
C GLU A 75 10.07 21.18 -4.57
N TYR A 76 10.69 20.97 -5.73
CA TYR A 76 10.63 19.68 -6.41
C TYR A 76 11.29 18.58 -5.58
N GLU A 77 12.48 18.85 -5.06
CA GLU A 77 13.19 17.87 -4.23
C GLU A 77 12.43 17.58 -2.94
N ASN A 78 11.86 18.61 -2.32
CA ASN A 78 11.08 18.44 -1.10
C ASN A 78 9.83 17.62 -1.36
N GLY A 79 9.15 17.88 -2.46
CA GLY A 79 7.97 17.12 -2.84
C GLY A 79 8.28 15.66 -3.15
N PHE A 80 9.39 15.42 -3.83
CA PHE A 80 9.83 14.07 -4.15
C PHE A 80 10.14 13.28 -2.88
N TRP A 81 10.90 13.90 -1.97
CA TRP A 81 11.25 13.29 -0.69
C TRP A 81 10.00 12.96 0.13
N ALA A 82 9.08 13.91 0.21
CA ALA A 82 7.84 13.73 0.95
C ALA A 82 6.97 12.62 0.35
N GLY A 83 6.95 12.51 -0.97
CA GLY A 83 6.22 11.46 -1.67
C GLY A 83 6.79 10.08 -1.38
N GLU A 84 8.09 9.95 -1.41
CA GLU A 84 8.76 8.70 -1.07
C GLU A 84 8.46 8.29 0.38
N ARG A 85 8.54 9.25 1.28
CA ARG A 85 8.27 9.01 2.69
C ARG A 85 6.82 8.58 2.92
N GLU A 86 5.88 9.22 2.23
CA GLU A 86 4.46 8.85 2.34
C GLU A 86 4.22 7.41 1.87
N GLY A 87 4.87 7.01 0.78
CA GLY A 87 4.81 5.63 0.31
C GLY A 87 5.35 4.65 1.33
N GLY A 88 6.47 5.00 1.96
CA GLY A 88 7.06 4.19 3.01
C GLY A 88 6.17 4.07 4.23
N LEU A 89 5.53 5.16 4.63
CA LEU A 89 4.61 5.16 5.77
C LEU A 89 3.37 4.29 5.51
N ARG A 90 2.89 4.26 4.28
CA ARG A 90 1.79 3.37 3.92
C ARG A 90 2.20 1.91 4.06
N LEU A 91 3.40 1.60 3.60
CA LEU A 91 3.95 0.26 3.71
C LEU A 91 4.13 -0.13 5.17
N LEU A 92 4.67 0.80 5.98
CA LEU A 92 4.84 0.60 7.41
C LEU A 92 3.52 0.25 8.08
N ARG A 93 2.48 1.01 7.81
CA ARG A 93 1.15 0.78 8.39
C ARG A 93 0.61 -0.58 8.00
N ARG A 94 0.82 -0.97 6.76
CA ARG A 94 0.33 -2.24 6.25
C ARG A 94 1.00 -3.41 6.97
N PHE A 95 2.32 -3.42 7.06
CA PHE A 95 3.04 -4.50 7.71
C PHE A 95 2.82 -4.56 9.21
N THR A 96 2.62 -3.40 9.85
CA THR A 96 2.33 -3.36 11.28
C THR A 96 1.06 -4.15 11.62
N LYS A 97 0.08 -4.13 10.72
CA LYS A 97 -1.19 -4.83 10.94
C LYS A 97 -1.08 -6.33 10.74
N VAL A 98 -0.12 -6.79 9.95
CA VAL A 98 0.02 -8.20 9.61
C VAL A 98 0.49 -9.01 10.81
N SER A 99 1.56 -8.57 11.46
CA SER A 99 2.08 -9.24 12.64
C SER A 99 2.86 -8.25 13.49
N PRO A 100 2.20 -7.65 14.50
CA PRO A 100 2.86 -6.66 15.34
C PRO A 100 4.09 -7.20 16.05
N GLU A 101 4.09 -8.47 16.46
CA GLU A 101 5.22 -9.07 17.16
C GLU A 101 6.46 -9.14 16.29
N HIS A 102 6.30 -9.69 15.09
CA HIS A 102 7.41 -9.80 14.15
C HIS A 102 7.87 -8.42 13.69
N PHE A 103 6.94 -7.52 13.54
CA PHE A 103 7.25 -6.16 13.13
C PHE A 103 8.10 -5.45 14.18
N SER A 104 7.75 -5.60 15.46
CA SER A 104 8.54 -5.05 16.57
C SER A 104 9.94 -5.64 16.60
N ARG A 105 10.04 -6.94 16.32
CA ARG A 105 11.33 -7.63 16.31
C ARG A 105 12.26 -7.06 15.23
N MET A 106 11.70 -6.62 14.11
CA MET A 106 12.48 -5.98 13.05
C MET A 106 13.26 -4.78 13.58
N PHE A 107 12.64 -3.96 14.41
CA PHE A 107 13.32 -2.79 14.99
C PHE A 107 14.45 -3.21 15.92
N VAL A 108 14.21 -4.19 16.76
CA VAL A 108 15.23 -4.66 17.70
C VAL A 108 16.45 -5.20 16.95
N GLU A 109 16.21 -5.95 15.89
CA GLU A 109 17.30 -6.57 15.14
C GLU A 109 18.12 -5.55 14.35
N ASN A 110 17.49 -4.53 13.81
CA ASN A 110 18.15 -3.62 12.88
C ASN A 110 18.64 -2.32 13.53
N ASP A 111 18.01 -1.87 14.59
CA ASP A 111 18.48 -0.70 15.33
C ASP A 111 19.88 -0.89 15.88
N ARG A 112 20.22 -2.10 16.26
CA ARG A 112 21.56 -2.41 16.81
C ARG A 112 22.66 -2.15 15.80
N GLU A 113 22.37 -2.38 14.52
CA GLU A 113 23.34 -2.13 13.46
C GLU A 113 23.56 -0.66 13.24
N ASN A 114 22.52 0.13 13.43
CA ASN A 114 22.61 1.57 13.24
C ASN A 114 23.35 2.27 14.38
N ASP A 115 23.40 1.66 15.55
CA ASP A 115 24.10 2.22 16.70
C ASP A 115 25.62 2.00 16.66
N GLN A 116 26.06 1.19 15.72
CA GLN A 116 27.48 0.95 15.51
C GLN A 116 28.02 1.85 14.40
#